data_43554e2dbeb39321b72a2dcdb3383d44
#
_entry.id   43554e2dbeb39321b72a2dcdb3383d44
#
_cell.length_a   1.000
_cell.length_b   1.000
_cell.length_c   1.000
_cell.angle_alpha   90.00
_cell.angle_beta   90.00
_cell.angle_gamma   90.00
#
_symmetry.space_group_name_H-M   'P 1'
#
loop_
_entity.id
_entity.type
_entity.pdbx_description
1 polymer ?
#
loop_
_entity_poly.entity_id
_entity_poly.type
_entity_poly.pdbx_seq_one_letter_code
_entity_poly.pdbx_strand_id
1 'polypeptide(L)'
;MLLVLFALFFRPVGFDYRSKIANKTWRNSWDWLLFVGSFVPPVVCGVASGSLLEGVPFHFDDHLRSFYTGSFWALLNPFAILCGLVSIAMIVAQGSNYLVLRSEGVLQQRAKICGQVSSLLFIVLFLLAGVWVYMGIDGFVITSAIDPNMLPNPLNKTVEVQAGAWFKNFSDYPVLWAFPALAVVGALISFLSVSKLKAGVAIVFSSLAEIGTVFTPLVAMFPFLMPSSSNPISSLTIWDCTSSQLTLFTMLIVTLIFLPLVLIYTSWAYKVMSGKLTNKMIQENSKNLY
;
A
#
# COMPACT_ATOMS: atom_id res chain seq x y z
N MET A 1 10.37 -6.88 5.00
CA MET A 1 9.47 -8.04 4.80
C MET A 1 9.34 -8.94 6.04
N LEU A 2 10.42 -9.40 6.68
CA LEU A 2 10.34 -10.24 7.90
C LEU A 2 9.49 -9.59 9.01
N LEU A 3 9.65 -8.29 9.27
CA LEU A 3 8.89 -7.57 10.28
C LEU A 3 7.38 -7.58 9.99
N VAL A 4 6.97 -7.49 8.72
CA VAL A 4 5.57 -7.61 8.30
C VAL A 4 5.04 -9.01 8.57
N LEU A 5 5.81 -10.06 8.25
CA LEU A 5 5.41 -11.44 8.51
C LEU A 5 5.24 -11.72 10.01
N PHE A 6 6.18 -11.24 10.84
CA PHE A 6 6.05 -11.35 12.29
C PHE A 6 4.81 -10.61 12.82
N ALA A 7 4.55 -9.42 12.34
CA ALA A 7 3.37 -8.66 12.74
C ALA A 7 2.06 -9.37 12.35
N LEU A 8 1.99 -9.89 11.12
CA LEU A 8 0.82 -10.62 10.64
C LEU A 8 0.57 -11.92 11.39
N PHE A 9 1.61 -12.57 11.93
CA PHE A 9 1.48 -13.80 12.72
C PHE A 9 0.63 -13.59 13.98
N PHE A 10 0.68 -12.42 14.61
CA PHE A 10 -0.12 -12.13 15.80
C PHE A 10 -1.63 -12.09 15.54
N ARG A 11 -2.07 -11.88 14.30
CA ARG A 11 -3.50 -11.77 13.97
C ARG A 11 -4.25 -13.11 14.12
N PRO A 12 -3.89 -14.20 13.42
CA PRO A 12 -4.59 -15.48 13.58
C PRO A 12 -4.49 -16.01 15.00
N VAL A 13 -3.29 -15.93 15.61
CA VAL A 13 -3.09 -16.38 16.99
C VAL A 13 -3.92 -15.56 17.97
N GLY A 14 -4.01 -14.25 17.80
CA GLY A 14 -4.78 -13.36 18.65
C GLY A 14 -6.27 -13.66 18.62
N PHE A 15 -6.84 -13.96 17.47
CA PHE A 15 -8.25 -14.33 17.36
C PHE A 15 -8.58 -15.61 18.15
N ASP A 16 -7.71 -16.61 18.12
CA ASP A 16 -7.94 -17.88 18.80
C ASP A 16 -7.70 -17.83 20.31
N TYR A 17 -6.69 -17.06 20.75
CA TYR A 17 -6.24 -17.09 22.15
C TYR A 17 -6.82 -15.98 23.03
N ARG A 18 -7.30 -14.88 22.46
CA ARG A 18 -7.82 -13.71 23.19
C ARG A 18 -8.91 -14.07 24.21
N SER A 19 -9.81 -14.96 23.86
CA SER A 19 -11.00 -15.31 24.66
C SER A 19 -10.84 -16.56 25.53
N LYS A 20 -9.73 -17.33 25.39
CA LYS A 20 -9.53 -18.59 26.10
C LYS A 20 -9.38 -18.41 27.61
N ILE A 21 -8.88 -17.30 28.08
CA ILE A 21 -8.67 -17.03 29.51
C ILE A 21 -9.51 -15.79 29.90
N ALA A 22 -10.29 -15.94 31.00
CA ALA A 22 -11.14 -14.89 31.54
C ALA A 22 -10.36 -13.83 32.35
N ASN A 23 -9.14 -13.47 31.93
CA ASN A 23 -8.30 -12.48 32.59
C ASN A 23 -8.28 -11.19 31.76
N LYS A 24 -8.52 -10.04 32.41
CA LYS A 24 -8.51 -8.71 31.74
C LYS A 24 -7.15 -8.35 31.17
N THR A 25 -6.07 -8.64 31.90
CA THR A 25 -4.70 -8.35 31.44
C THR A 25 -4.36 -9.16 30.20
N TRP A 26 -4.74 -10.45 30.18
CA TRP A 26 -4.57 -11.32 29.02
C TRP A 26 -5.27 -10.79 27.78
N ARG A 27 -6.55 -10.41 27.91
CA ARG A 27 -7.33 -9.83 26.80
C ARG A 27 -6.71 -8.53 26.31
N ASN A 28 -6.32 -7.64 27.22
CA ASN A 28 -5.70 -6.37 26.85
C ASN A 28 -4.35 -6.56 26.12
N SER A 29 -3.54 -7.53 26.55
CA SER A 29 -2.29 -7.86 25.87
C SER A 29 -2.53 -8.34 24.42
N TRP A 30 -3.51 -9.20 24.21
CA TRP A 30 -3.88 -9.64 22.86
C TRP A 30 -4.50 -8.55 22.02
N ASP A 31 -5.26 -7.62 22.59
CA ASP A 31 -5.78 -6.43 21.88
C ASP A 31 -4.65 -5.55 21.37
N TRP A 32 -3.59 -5.34 22.18
CA TRP A 32 -2.40 -4.63 21.75
C TRP A 32 -1.60 -5.39 20.68
N LEU A 33 -1.45 -6.69 20.79
CA LEU A 33 -0.77 -7.50 19.77
C LEU A 33 -1.55 -7.50 18.44
N LEU A 34 -2.88 -7.57 18.47
CA LEU A 34 -3.73 -7.44 17.29
C LEU A 34 -3.62 -6.05 16.65
N PHE A 35 -3.54 -5.00 17.49
CA PHE A 35 -3.30 -3.64 16.99
C PHE A 35 -1.95 -3.52 16.29
N VAL A 36 -0.86 -3.96 16.92
CA VAL A 36 0.48 -3.96 16.34
C VAL A 36 0.52 -4.78 15.04
N GLY A 37 -0.05 -5.99 15.06
CA GLY A 37 -0.15 -6.85 13.88
C GLY A 37 -0.93 -6.26 12.71
N SER A 38 -1.80 -5.29 12.97
CA SER A 38 -2.58 -4.58 11.94
C SER A 38 -1.95 -3.25 11.53
N PHE A 39 -1.19 -2.61 12.43
CA PHE A 39 -0.57 -1.31 12.21
C PHE A 39 0.76 -1.40 11.46
N VAL A 40 1.60 -2.39 11.80
CA VAL A 40 2.94 -2.52 11.23
C VAL A 40 2.95 -2.76 9.71
N PRO A 41 2.13 -3.67 9.13
CA PRO A 41 2.17 -3.92 7.70
C PRO A 41 1.91 -2.68 6.83
N PRO A 42 0.86 -1.87 7.07
CA PRO A 42 0.63 -0.63 6.33
C PRO A 42 1.79 0.36 6.43
N VAL A 43 2.35 0.54 7.63
CA VAL A 43 3.51 1.43 7.83
C VAL A 43 4.68 0.99 6.98
N VAL A 44 5.04 -0.29 7.07
CA VAL A 44 6.20 -0.84 6.34
C VAL A 44 6.01 -0.75 4.83
N CYS A 45 4.80 -1.03 4.33
CA CYS A 45 4.50 -0.89 2.90
C CYS A 45 4.61 0.57 2.44
N GLY A 46 4.10 1.52 3.22
CA GLY A 46 4.21 2.95 2.91
C GLY A 46 5.65 3.45 2.97
N VAL A 47 6.40 3.08 4.01
CA VAL A 47 7.83 3.40 4.16
C VAL A 47 8.63 2.82 2.98
N ALA A 48 8.37 1.58 2.60
CA ALA A 48 9.05 0.95 1.46
C ALA A 48 8.79 1.70 0.15
N SER A 49 7.54 2.12 -0.10
CA SER A 49 7.19 2.92 -1.28
C SER A 49 7.89 4.29 -1.29
N GLY A 50 7.98 4.95 -0.13
CA GLY A 50 8.72 6.21 0.02
C GLY A 50 10.22 6.04 -0.23
N SER A 51 10.82 5.01 0.36
CA SER A 51 12.25 4.70 0.16
C SER A 51 12.59 4.34 -1.29
N LEU A 52 11.65 3.74 -2.04
CA LEU A 52 11.83 3.48 -3.46
C LEU A 52 11.88 4.77 -4.28
N LEU A 53 11.02 5.75 -3.97
CA LEU A 53 11.02 7.05 -4.66
C LEU A 53 12.31 7.85 -4.44
N GLU A 54 12.94 7.74 -3.27
CA GLU A 54 14.23 8.38 -2.97
C GLU A 54 15.43 7.60 -3.54
N GLY A 55 15.21 6.33 -3.90
CA GLY A 55 16.27 5.42 -4.31
C GLY A 55 16.91 4.68 -3.14
N VAL A 56 17.12 3.38 -3.33
CA VAL A 56 17.70 2.48 -2.34
C VAL A 56 19.22 2.45 -2.50
N PRO A 57 20.04 2.52 -1.41
CA PRO A 57 21.49 2.50 -1.51
C PRO A 57 22.03 1.09 -1.78
N PHE A 58 22.10 0.71 -3.05
CA PHE A 58 22.70 -0.55 -3.50
C PHE A 58 23.48 -0.33 -4.79
N HIS A 59 24.39 -1.23 -5.10
CA HIS A 59 25.09 -1.27 -6.38
C HIS A 59 25.41 -2.70 -6.80
N PHE A 60 25.64 -2.89 -8.08
CA PHE A 60 26.14 -4.15 -8.64
C PHE A 60 27.64 -4.05 -8.92
N ASP A 61 28.39 -5.14 -8.70
CA ASP A 61 29.75 -5.28 -9.17
C ASP A 61 29.79 -5.77 -10.64
N ASP A 62 30.97 -5.89 -11.20
CA ASP A 62 31.20 -6.39 -12.58
C ASP A 62 30.69 -7.82 -12.80
N HIS A 63 30.42 -8.56 -11.72
CA HIS A 63 29.86 -9.91 -11.73
C HIS A 63 28.36 -9.92 -11.43
N LEU A 64 27.68 -8.78 -11.47
CA LEU A 64 26.27 -8.61 -11.18
C LEU A 64 25.85 -9.06 -9.78
N ARG A 65 26.75 -9.06 -8.80
CA ARG A 65 26.42 -9.30 -7.40
C ARG A 65 25.93 -8.01 -6.76
N SER A 66 24.80 -8.10 -6.06
CA SER A 66 24.20 -6.94 -5.39
C SER A 66 24.83 -6.71 -4.01
N PHE A 67 25.24 -5.48 -3.75
CA PHE A 67 25.72 -5.03 -2.45
C PHE A 67 24.83 -3.91 -1.93
N TYR A 68 24.32 -4.09 -0.73
CA TYR A 68 23.56 -3.07 -0.03
C TYR A 68 24.49 -2.29 0.90
N THR A 69 24.59 -0.99 0.69
CA THR A 69 25.51 -0.09 1.43
C THR A 69 24.83 0.72 2.52
N GLY A 70 23.51 0.66 2.60
CA GLY A 70 22.73 1.39 3.59
C GLY A 70 22.59 0.67 4.93
N SER A 71 22.00 1.37 5.89
CA SER A 71 21.56 0.78 7.16
C SER A 71 20.03 0.65 7.19
N PHE A 72 19.52 -0.24 8.04
CA PHE A 72 18.06 -0.36 8.25
C PHE A 72 17.43 0.98 8.68
N TRP A 73 18.09 1.74 9.53
CA TRP A 73 17.61 3.01 10.04
C TRP A 73 17.61 4.12 8.97
N ALA A 74 18.48 4.04 7.99
CA ALA A 74 18.51 4.99 6.88
C ALA A 74 17.25 4.88 5.97
N LEU A 75 16.60 3.72 5.95
CA LEU A 75 15.32 3.55 5.25
C LEU A 75 14.13 4.25 5.95
N LEU A 76 14.29 4.61 7.23
CA LEU A 76 13.30 5.33 8.02
C LEU A 76 13.54 6.85 7.94
N ASN A 77 13.76 7.37 6.75
CA ASN A 77 13.90 8.80 6.50
C ASN A 77 12.55 9.53 6.67
N PRO A 78 12.55 10.85 6.83
CA PRO A 78 11.31 11.62 7.08
C PRO A 78 10.27 11.49 5.98
N PHE A 79 10.69 11.41 4.71
CA PHE A 79 9.77 11.24 3.58
C PHE A 79 9.15 9.84 3.58
N ALA A 80 9.95 8.79 3.82
CA ALA A 80 9.45 7.43 3.92
C ALA A 80 8.45 7.28 5.08
N ILE A 81 8.71 7.93 6.22
CA ILE A 81 7.76 7.96 7.35
C ILE A 81 6.46 8.66 6.95
N LEU A 82 6.54 9.78 6.22
CA LEU A 82 5.35 10.46 5.68
C LEU A 82 4.53 9.51 4.79
N CYS A 83 5.16 8.77 3.89
CA CYS A 83 4.50 7.76 3.06
C CYS A 83 3.87 6.64 3.91
N GLY A 84 4.52 6.24 5.01
CA GLY A 84 3.95 5.33 6.00
C GLY A 84 2.68 5.86 6.63
N LEU A 85 2.64 7.15 6.99
CA LEU A 85 1.46 7.81 7.54
C LEU A 85 0.32 7.92 6.51
N VAL A 86 0.64 8.20 5.24
CA VAL A 86 -0.34 8.17 4.14
C VAL A 86 -1.00 6.79 4.04
N SER A 87 -0.19 5.73 4.07
CA SER A 87 -0.67 4.35 4.00
C SER A 87 -1.60 4.00 5.17
N ILE A 88 -1.23 4.37 6.39
CA ILE A 88 -2.09 4.15 7.56
C ILE A 88 -3.41 4.91 7.41
N ALA A 89 -3.36 6.20 7.08
CA ALA A 89 -4.57 7.02 6.95
C ALA A 89 -5.53 6.44 5.91
N MET A 90 -5.00 5.97 4.79
CA MET A 90 -5.75 5.31 3.71
C MET A 90 -6.44 4.05 4.20
N ILE A 91 -5.73 3.13 4.84
CA ILE A 91 -6.26 1.84 5.31
C ILE A 91 -7.26 2.03 6.46
N VAL A 92 -7.00 2.98 7.37
CA VAL A 92 -7.93 3.31 8.45
C VAL A 92 -9.22 3.93 7.89
N ALA A 93 -9.14 4.76 6.86
CA ALA A 93 -10.32 5.30 6.19
C ALA A 93 -11.18 4.18 5.57
N GLN A 94 -10.56 3.26 4.84
CA GLN A 94 -11.24 2.11 4.22
C GLN A 94 -11.88 1.19 5.27
N GLY A 95 -11.13 0.83 6.32
CA GLY A 95 -11.63 -0.01 7.41
C GLY A 95 -12.79 0.65 8.17
N SER A 96 -12.71 1.95 8.40
CA SER A 96 -13.78 2.73 9.04
C SER A 96 -15.05 2.75 8.19
N ASN A 97 -14.92 2.91 6.87
CA ASN A 97 -16.06 2.87 5.93
C ASN A 97 -16.76 1.50 5.96
N TYR A 98 -15.96 0.43 6.04
CA TYR A 98 -16.48 -0.93 6.18
C TYR A 98 -17.22 -1.13 7.52
N LEU A 99 -16.68 -0.61 8.62
CA LEU A 99 -17.34 -0.65 9.92
C LEU A 99 -18.66 0.13 9.92
N VAL A 100 -18.73 1.29 9.26
CA VAL A 100 -19.99 2.05 9.11
C VAL A 100 -21.05 1.23 8.36
N LEU A 101 -20.63 0.42 7.37
CA LEU A 101 -21.55 -0.45 6.62
C LEU A 101 -22.09 -1.61 7.46
N ARG A 102 -21.23 -2.18 8.33
CA ARG A 102 -21.51 -3.45 9.03
C ARG A 102 -21.94 -3.30 10.47
N SER A 103 -21.90 -2.10 11.06
CA SER A 103 -22.26 -1.87 12.46
C SER A 103 -23.44 -0.91 12.62
N GLU A 104 -24.00 -0.86 13.82
CA GLU A 104 -25.09 0.04 14.22
C GLU A 104 -24.77 0.74 15.56
N GLY A 105 -25.49 1.81 15.85
CA GLY A 105 -25.43 2.51 17.14
C GLY A 105 -24.11 3.26 17.37
N VAL A 106 -23.56 3.15 18.58
CA VAL A 106 -22.38 3.91 19.03
C VAL A 106 -21.14 3.55 18.22
N LEU A 107 -20.95 2.27 17.86
CA LEU A 107 -19.82 1.81 17.07
C LEU A 107 -19.83 2.45 15.67
N GLN A 108 -21.00 2.50 15.03
CA GLN A 108 -21.16 3.13 13.72
C GLN A 108 -20.80 4.62 13.77
N GLN A 109 -21.22 5.34 14.81
CA GLN A 109 -20.92 6.77 14.96
C GLN A 109 -19.40 7.00 15.15
N ARG A 110 -18.75 6.20 15.99
CA ARG A 110 -17.28 6.27 16.17
C ARG A 110 -16.54 5.95 14.87
N ALA A 111 -16.96 4.91 14.17
CA ALA A 111 -16.40 4.55 12.87
C ALA A 111 -16.59 5.69 11.84
N LYS A 112 -17.76 6.35 11.82
CA LYS A 112 -18.02 7.51 10.97
C LYS A 112 -17.00 8.64 11.21
N ILE A 113 -16.80 9.04 12.47
CA ILE A 113 -15.85 10.11 12.83
C ILE A 113 -14.43 9.69 12.44
N CYS A 114 -14.04 8.46 12.75
CA CYS A 114 -12.73 7.92 12.40
C CYS A 114 -12.53 7.93 10.87
N GLY A 115 -13.51 7.51 10.08
CA GLY A 115 -13.45 7.53 8.62
C GLY A 115 -13.34 8.94 8.03
N GLN A 116 -14.04 9.92 8.62
CA GLN A 116 -13.93 11.32 8.22
C GLN A 116 -12.54 11.89 8.50
N VAL A 117 -12.05 11.74 9.73
CA VAL A 117 -10.73 12.25 10.13
C VAL A 117 -9.63 11.60 9.30
N SER A 118 -9.68 10.28 9.12
CA SER A 118 -8.66 9.54 8.35
C SER A 118 -8.67 9.91 6.87
N SER A 119 -9.85 10.09 6.25
CA SER A 119 -9.94 10.51 4.86
C SER A 119 -9.39 11.93 4.65
N LEU A 120 -9.66 12.85 5.57
CA LEU A 120 -9.11 14.20 5.50
C LEU A 120 -7.58 14.20 5.71
N LEU A 121 -7.13 13.45 6.72
CA LEU A 121 -5.70 13.30 7.01
C LEU A 121 -4.97 12.68 5.82
N PHE A 122 -5.54 11.66 5.20
CA PHE A 122 -5.01 11.04 3.97
C PHE A 122 -4.83 12.07 2.86
N ILE A 123 -5.84 12.89 2.56
CA ILE A 123 -5.76 13.91 1.49
C ILE A 123 -4.62 14.89 1.78
N VAL A 124 -4.55 15.41 3.01
CA VAL A 124 -3.51 16.38 3.40
C VAL A 124 -2.11 15.76 3.28
N LEU A 125 -1.91 14.55 3.83
CA LEU A 125 -0.61 13.88 3.80
C LEU A 125 -0.21 13.47 2.37
N PHE A 126 -1.16 13.02 1.54
CA PHE A 126 -0.90 12.63 0.15
C PHE A 126 -0.48 13.85 -0.69
N LEU A 127 -1.17 14.99 -0.56
CA LEU A 127 -0.79 16.21 -1.24
C LEU A 127 0.56 16.73 -0.76
N LEU A 128 0.82 16.67 0.55
CA LEU A 128 2.10 17.06 1.12
C LEU A 128 3.24 16.17 0.60
N ALA A 129 3.02 14.86 0.51
CA ALA A 129 3.98 13.93 -0.09
C ALA A 129 4.24 14.26 -1.58
N GLY A 130 3.19 14.58 -2.36
CA GLY A 130 3.32 14.99 -3.75
C GLY A 130 4.15 16.27 -3.93
N VAL A 131 3.91 17.28 -3.09
CA VAL A 131 4.70 18.53 -3.07
C VAL A 131 6.15 18.24 -2.69
N TRP A 132 6.38 17.37 -1.70
CA TRP A 132 7.75 16.99 -1.30
C TRP A 132 8.50 16.27 -2.43
N VAL A 133 7.85 15.34 -3.15
CA VAL A 133 8.46 14.70 -4.33
C VAL A 133 8.83 15.74 -5.39
N TYR A 134 7.95 16.72 -5.63
CA TYR A 134 8.21 17.76 -6.63
C TYR A 134 9.39 18.66 -6.28
N MET A 135 9.53 19.06 -5.00
CA MET A 135 10.49 20.08 -4.57
C MET A 135 11.80 19.52 -4.03
N GLY A 136 11.81 18.29 -3.53
CA GLY A 136 12.92 17.79 -2.71
C GLY A 136 13.43 16.40 -3.07
N ILE A 137 12.87 15.73 -4.07
CA ILE A 137 13.33 14.38 -4.48
C ILE A 137 13.69 14.41 -5.95
N ASP A 138 14.98 14.17 -6.22
CA ASP A 138 15.46 14.02 -7.58
C ASP A 138 15.00 12.68 -8.16
N GLY A 139 14.56 12.69 -9.40
CA GLY A 139 14.17 11.49 -10.12
C GLY A 139 15.28 10.95 -10.99
N PHE A 140 15.05 9.78 -11.58
CA PHE A 140 16.01 9.09 -12.41
C PHE A 140 15.53 9.10 -13.87
N VAL A 141 16.46 9.33 -14.82
CA VAL A 141 16.17 9.34 -16.25
C VAL A 141 17.19 8.45 -16.96
N ILE A 142 16.69 7.60 -17.86
CA ILE A 142 17.54 6.79 -18.73
C ILE A 142 17.94 7.63 -19.91
N THR A 143 19.25 7.78 -20.16
CA THR A 143 19.81 8.58 -21.27
C THR A 143 20.32 7.71 -22.42
N SER A 144 20.57 6.42 -22.18
CA SER A 144 20.94 5.46 -23.23
C SER A 144 19.74 4.87 -23.97
N ALA A 145 19.94 4.48 -25.23
CA ALA A 145 18.98 3.63 -25.93
C ALA A 145 18.94 2.24 -25.26
N ILE A 146 17.74 1.73 -24.97
CA ILE A 146 17.51 0.40 -24.46
C ILE A 146 17.03 -0.46 -25.62
N ASP A 147 17.72 -1.58 -25.88
CA ASP A 147 17.23 -2.61 -26.78
C ASP A 147 16.49 -3.67 -25.94
N PRO A 148 15.16 -3.79 -26.11
CA PRO A 148 14.35 -4.74 -25.35
C PRO A 148 14.70 -6.23 -25.63
N ASN A 149 15.45 -6.51 -26.70
CA ASN A 149 15.83 -7.86 -27.13
C ASN A 149 17.20 -8.28 -26.60
N MET A 150 17.95 -7.38 -25.98
CA MET A 150 19.24 -7.73 -25.35
C MET A 150 19.04 -8.59 -24.11
N LEU A 151 20.09 -9.32 -23.73
CA LEU A 151 20.10 -10.03 -22.45
C LEU A 151 19.97 -9.03 -21.30
N PRO A 152 19.13 -9.34 -20.29
CA PRO A 152 18.95 -8.47 -19.14
C PRO A 152 20.27 -8.20 -18.43
N ASN A 153 20.75 -6.96 -18.47
CA ASN A 153 21.94 -6.52 -17.76
C ASN A 153 21.74 -5.08 -17.25
N PRO A 154 21.62 -4.88 -15.94
CA PRO A 154 21.39 -3.56 -15.36
C PRO A 154 22.53 -2.57 -15.60
N LEU A 155 23.76 -3.04 -15.93
CA LEU A 155 24.93 -2.18 -16.16
C LEU A 155 25.04 -1.66 -17.61
N ASN A 156 24.23 -2.15 -18.53
CA ASN A 156 24.28 -1.76 -19.97
C ASN A 156 23.50 -0.48 -20.30
N LYS A 157 23.18 0.36 -19.31
CA LYS A 157 22.47 1.61 -19.51
C LYS A 157 23.17 2.76 -18.78
N THR A 158 22.91 3.97 -19.25
CA THR A 158 23.28 5.19 -18.54
C THR A 158 22.04 5.81 -17.90
N VAL A 159 22.15 6.15 -16.62
CA VAL A 159 21.07 6.76 -15.85
C VAL A 159 21.60 8.03 -15.22
N GLU A 160 20.87 9.11 -15.37
CA GLU A 160 21.17 10.40 -14.75
C GLU A 160 20.12 10.75 -13.71
N VAL A 161 20.55 11.46 -12.68
CA VAL A 161 19.65 11.98 -11.65
C VAL A 161 19.29 13.41 -12.03
N GLN A 162 17.99 13.69 -12.10
CA GLN A 162 17.48 14.99 -12.52
C GLN A 162 16.31 15.44 -11.64
N ALA A 163 16.33 16.71 -11.22
CA ALA A 163 15.22 17.29 -10.46
C ALA A 163 13.91 17.23 -11.25
N GLY A 164 12.83 16.80 -10.60
CA GLY A 164 11.51 16.71 -11.20
C GLY A 164 11.30 15.59 -12.22
N ALA A 165 12.26 14.69 -12.41
CA ALA A 165 12.17 13.61 -13.39
C ALA A 165 10.98 12.66 -13.14
N TRP A 166 10.54 12.49 -11.89
CA TRP A 166 9.35 11.70 -11.55
C TRP A 166 8.04 12.26 -12.14
N PHE A 167 8.02 13.52 -12.55
CA PHE A 167 6.85 14.15 -13.21
C PHE A 167 6.91 14.10 -14.73
N LYS A 168 8.01 13.63 -15.32
CA LYS A 168 8.18 13.55 -16.77
C LYS A 168 7.07 12.72 -17.42
N ASN A 169 6.78 11.54 -16.88
CA ASN A 169 5.72 10.67 -17.39
C ASN A 169 4.34 11.35 -17.38
N PHE A 170 4.05 12.13 -16.36
CA PHE A 170 2.80 12.90 -16.27
C PHE A 170 2.74 14.05 -17.27
N SER A 171 3.90 14.63 -17.63
CA SER A 171 3.99 15.68 -18.65
C SER A 171 3.87 15.09 -20.05
N ASP A 172 4.52 13.95 -20.32
CA ASP A 172 4.49 13.26 -21.61
C ASP A 172 3.11 12.65 -21.90
N TYR A 173 2.44 12.14 -20.87
CA TYR A 173 1.11 11.53 -20.95
C TYR A 173 0.15 12.14 -19.93
N PRO A 174 -0.54 13.25 -20.25
CA PRO A 174 -1.42 13.95 -19.31
C PRO A 174 -2.55 13.09 -18.72
N VAL A 175 -2.95 12.01 -19.41
CA VAL A 175 -3.97 11.05 -18.91
C VAL A 175 -3.54 10.42 -17.57
N LEU A 176 -2.25 10.30 -17.31
CA LEU A 176 -1.72 9.70 -16.08
C LEU A 176 -2.03 10.52 -14.82
N TRP A 177 -2.33 11.82 -14.97
CA TRP A 177 -2.86 12.66 -13.89
C TRP A 177 -4.19 12.15 -13.32
N ALA A 178 -4.86 11.26 -14.06
CA ALA A 178 -6.08 10.60 -13.55
C ALA A 178 -5.82 9.81 -12.25
N PHE A 179 -4.63 9.23 -12.03
CA PHE A 179 -4.33 8.45 -10.82
C PHE A 179 -4.26 9.33 -9.56
N PRO A 180 -3.43 10.39 -9.48
CA PRO A 180 -3.44 11.27 -8.32
C PRO A 180 -4.78 12.00 -8.15
N ALA A 181 -5.46 12.37 -9.23
CA ALA A 181 -6.80 12.93 -9.17
C ALA A 181 -7.80 11.92 -8.58
N LEU A 182 -7.74 10.66 -8.99
CA LEU A 182 -8.58 9.58 -8.46
C LEU A 182 -8.34 9.36 -6.95
N ALA A 183 -7.09 9.45 -6.50
CA ALA A 183 -6.73 9.36 -5.08
C ALA A 183 -7.42 10.46 -4.27
N VAL A 184 -7.28 11.72 -4.68
CA VAL A 184 -7.83 12.87 -3.95
C VAL A 184 -9.35 12.95 -4.08
N VAL A 185 -9.89 12.87 -5.29
CA VAL A 185 -11.34 12.97 -5.54
C VAL A 185 -12.08 11.78 -4.93
N GLY A 186 -11.52 10.57 -5.05
CA GLY A 186 -12.08 9.37 -4.42
C GLY A 186 -12.17 9.51 -2.89
N ALA A 187 -11.10 10.01 -2.25
CA ALA A 187 -11.09 10.24 -0.81
C ALA A 187 -12.07 11.36 -0.39
N LEU A 188 -12.22 12.43 -1.17
CA LEU A 188 -13.21 13.49 -0.93
C LEU A 188 -14.64 12.97 -1.02
N ILE A 189 -14.96 12.20 -2.05
CA ILE A 189 -16.29 11.62 -2.21
C ILE A 189 -16.56 10.61 -1.09
N SER A 190 -15.55 9.82 -0.69
CA SER A 190 -15.64 8.90 0.45
C SER A 190 -15.95 9.66 1.74
N PHE A 191 -15.22 10.73 2.05
CA PHE A 191 -15.46 11.61 3.20
C PHE A 191 -16.90 12.15 3.23
N LEU A 192 -17.38 12.70 2.11
CA LEU A 192 -18.73 13.24 2.00
C LEU A 192 -19.81 12.15 2.12
N SER A 193 -19.55 10.97 1.59
CA SER A 193 -20.49 9.84 1.62
C SER A 193 -20.62 9.24 3.01
N VAL A 194 -19.51 9.10 3.74
CA VAL A 194 -19.51 8.67 5.16
C VAL A 194 -20.26 9.68 6.03
N SER A 195 -20.09 10.97 5.78
CA SER A 195 -20.79 12.04 6.49
C SER A 195 -22.31 11.86 6.42
N LYS A 196 -22.81 11.42 5.26
CA LYS A 196 -24.24 11.14 4.98
C LYS A 196 -24.66 9.70 5.27
N LEU A 197 -23.82 8.89 5.91
CA LEU A 197 -24.04 7.46 6.20
C LEU A 197 -24.28 6.60 4.94
N LYS A 198 -23.86 7.05 3.76
CA LYS A 198 -23.90 6.27 2.52
C LYS A 198 -22.67 5.37 2.42
N ALA A 199 -22.55 4.42 3.35
CA ALA A 199 -21.36 3.60 3.53
C ALA A 199 -20.96 2.78 2.29
N GLY A 200 -21.92 2.27 1.51
CA GLY A 200 -21.62 1.53 0.29
C GLY A 200 -20.90 2.39 -0.76
N VAL A 201 -21.34 3.63 -0.96
CA VAL A 201 -20.66 4.58 -1.85
C VAL A 201 -19.28 4.96 -1.30
N ALA A 202 -19.18 5.16 0.02
CA ALA A 202 -17.92 5.49 0.67
C ALA A 202 -16.86 4.41 0.46
N ILE A 203 -17.20 3.13 0.55
CA ILE A 203 -16.29 2.00 0.32
C ILE A 203 -15.80 1.98 -1.13
N VAL A 204 -16.69 2.13 -2.10
CA VAL A 204 -16.32 2.12 -3.52
C VAL A 204 -15.32 3.25 -3.82
N PHE A 205 -15.62 4.47 -3.37
CA PHE A 205 -14.76 5.60 -3.64
C PHE A 205 -13.46 5.60 -2.82
N SER A 206 -13.45 5.04 -1.61
CA SER A 206 -12.18 4.83 -0.90
C SER A 206 -11.34 3.74 -1.55
N SER A 207 -11.92 2.67 -2.10
CA SER A 207 -11.18 1.68 -2.88
C SER A 207 -10.59 2.29 -4.17
N LEU A 208 -11.33 3.16 -4.85
CA LEU A 208 -10.81 3.90 -6.00
C LEU A 208 -9.66 4.86 -5.60
N ALA A 209 -9.76 5.48 -4.42
CA ALA A 209 -8.68 6.30 -3.89
C ALA A 209 -7.42 5.47 -3.59
N GLU A 210 -7.57 4.25 -3.07
CA GLU A 210 -6.45 3.31 -2.87
C GLU A 210 -5.77 2.95 -4.18
N ILE A 211 -6.55 2.62 -5.22
CA ILE A 211 -6.03 2.36 -6.57
C ILE A 211 -5.23 3.57 -7.06
N GLY A 212 -5.81 4.77 -7.00
CA GLY A 212 -5.12 5.99 -7.40
C GLY A 212 -3.81 6.22 -6.64
N THR A 213 -3.82 5.97 -5.33
CA THR A 213 -2.64 6.14 -4.46
C THR A 213 -1.51 5.18 -4.82
N VAL A 214 -1.83 3.91 -5.07
CA VAL A 214 -0.82 2.89 -5.43
C VAL A 214 -0.26 3.12 -6.84
N PHE A 215 -1.12 3.47 -7.80
CA PHE A 215 -0.67 3.69 -9.18
C PHE A 215 0.10 4.99 -9.36
N THR A 216 -0.11 6.02 -8.54
CA THR A 216 0.61 7.29 -8.65
C THR A 216 2.14 7.12 -8.60
N PRO A 217 2.75 6.53 -7.56
CA PRO A 217 4.20 6.31 -7.54
C PRO A 217 4.67 5.30 -8.57
N LEU A 218 3.89 4.26 -8.89
CA LEU A 218 4.26 3.28 -9.92
C LEU A 218 4.41 3.92 -11.30
N VAL A 219 3.48 4.81 -11.65
CA VAL A 219 3.53 5.55 -12.92
C VAL A 219 4.65 6.60 -12.90
N ALA A 220 4.86 7.29 -11.78
CA ALA A 220 5.95 8.25 -11.61
C ALA A 220 7.32 7.58 -11.85
N MET A 221 7.54 6.44 -11.24
CA MET A 221 8.82 5.71 -11.30
C MET A 221 9.04 4.96 -12.62
N PHE A 222 7.99 4.70 -13.41
CA PHE A 222 8.14 3.93 -14.66
C PHE A 222 9.20 4.55 -15.58
N PRO A 223 10.15 3.77 -16.13
CA PRO A 223 10.26 2.30 -16.14
C PRO A 223 11.08 1.70 -14.99
N PHE A 224 11.49 2.49 -14.00
CA PHE A 224 12.26 2.01 -12.87
C PHE A 224 11.39 1.20 -11.91
N LEU A 225 11.92 0.06 -11.44
CA LEU A 225 11.34 -0.74 -10.38
C LEU A 225 12.04 -0.47 -9.04
N MET A 226 13.35 -0.33 -9.08
CA MET A 226 14.16 -0.04 -7.90
C MET A 226 15.33 0.87 -8.29
N PRO A 227 15.17 2.19 -8.13
CA PRO A 227 16.26 3.14 -8.33
C PRO A 227 17.37 2.97 -7.31
N SER A 228 18.62 3.15 -7.74
CA SER A 228 19.77 3.11 -6.84
C SER A 228 20.28 4.51 -6.55
N SER A 229 20.31 4.89 -5.27
CA SER A 229 20.87 6.18 -4.82
C SER A 229 22.39 6.18 -4.72
N SER A 230 23.03 5.02 -4.54
CA SER A 230 24.50 4.92 -4.45
C SER A 230 25.19 4.87 -5.81
N ASN A 231 24.58 4.23 -6.81
CA ASN A 231 25.08 4.18 -8.18
C ASN A 231 23.89 4.17 -9.16
N PRO A 232 23.54 5.31 -9.78
CA PRO A 232 22.38 5.42 -10.68
C PRO A 232 22.37 4.38 -11.81
N ILE A 233 23.53 3.96 -12.33
CA ILE A 233 23.65 2.95 -13.38
C ILE A 233 23.12 1.58 -12.90
N SER A 234 23.28 1.26 -11.61
CA SER A 234 22.78 0.02 -11.00
C SER A 234 21.26 0.01 -10.77
N SER A 235 20.54 1.08 -11.10
CA SER A 235 19.08 1.13 -10.95
C SER A 235 18.42 0.03 -11.78
N LEU A 236 17.45 -0.67 -11.18
CA LEU A 236 16.73 -1.76 -11.85
C LEU A 236 15.51 -1.22 -12.58
N THR A 237 15.40 -1.59 -13.85
CA THR A 237 14.25 -1.28 -14.71
C THR A 237 13.43 -2.53 -15.00
N ILE A 238 12.25 -2.37 -15.58
CA ILE A 238 11.40 -3.50 -15.99
C ILE A 238 12.11 -4.45 -16.97
N TRP A 239 13.03 -3.96 -17.79
CA TRP A 239 13.79 -4.78 -18.75
C TRP A 239 14.89 -5.58 -18.08
N ASP A 240 15.50 -5.05 -17.02
CA ASP A 240 16.59 -5.71 -16.28
C ASP A 240 16.09 -6.77 -15.29
N CYS A 241 14.86 -6.61 -14.77
CA CYS A 241 14.28 -7.45 -13.72
C CYS A 241 13.37 -8.54 -14.24
N THR A 242 13.03 -8.54 -15.53
CA THR A 242 12.12 -9.55 -16.09
C THR A 242 12.80 -10.90 -16.19
N SER A 243 12.03 -11.93 -15.86
CA SER A 243 12.44 -13.32 -16.05
C SER A 243 12.34 -13.73 -17.52
N SER A 244 12.75 -14.97 -17.85
CA SER A 244 12.64 -15.48 -19.20
C SER A 244 11.19 -15.48 -19.71
N GLN A 245 11.02 -15.36 -21.03
CA GLN A 245 9.70 -15.35 -21.68
C GLN A 245 8.85 -16.56 -21.31
N LEU A 246 9.47 -17.75 -21.21
CA LEU A 246 8.78 -18.99 -20.81
C LEU A 246 8.23 -18.86 -19.38
N THR A 247 9.02 -18.34 -18.44
CA THR A 247 8.61 -18.15 -17.06
C THR A 247 7.46 -17.16 -16.96
N LEU A 248 7.53 -16.02 -17.66
CA LEU A 248 6.47 -15.03 -17.70
C LEU A 248 5.18 -15.58 -18.27
N PHE A 249 5.27 -16.38 -19.35
CA PHE A 249 4.11 -17.04 -19.96
C PHE A 249 3.47 -18.05 -19.01
N THR A 250 4.28 -18.88 -18.35
CA THR A 250 3.79 -19.84 -17.34
C THR A 250 3.09 -19.11 -16.17
N MET A 251 3.69 -18.03 -15.66
CA MET A 251 3.08 -17.22 -14.60
C MET A 251 1.77 -16.59 -15.06
N LEU A 252 1.68 -16.14 -16.32
CA LEU A 252 0.44 -15.58 -16.87
C LEU A 252 -0.68 -16.62 -16.87
N ILE A 253 -0.42 -17.86 -17.34
CA ILE A 253 -1.41 -18.95 -17.36
C ILE A 253 -1.87 -19.25 -15.92
N VAL A 254 -0.93 -19.41 -14.98
CA VAL A 254 -1.25 -19.69 -13.59
C VAL A 254 -2.12 -18.56 -13.00
N THR A 255 -1.77 -17.31 -13.26
CA THR A 255 -2.54 -16.15 -12.79
C THR A 255 -3.95 -16.11 -13.37
N LEU A 256 -4.12 -16.39 -14.68
CA LEU A 256 -5.42 -16.42 -15.34
C LEU A 256 -6.36 -17.51 -14.80
N ILE A 257 -5.81 -18.60 -14.27
CA ILE A 257 -6.60 -19.69 -13.67
C ILE A 257 -6.91 -19.38 -12.19
N PHE A 258 -5.88 -19.05 -11.39
CA PHE A 258 -6.02 -18.94 -9.93
C PHE A 258 -6.64 -17.60 -9.49
N LEU A 259 -6.40 -16.51 -10.22
CA LEU A 259 -6.96 -15.21 -9.84
C LEU A 259 -8.49 -15.20 -9.85
N PRO A 260 -9.19 -15.68 -10.91
CA PRO A 260 -10.65 -15.81 -10.90
C PRO A 260 -11.15 -16.72 -9.77
N LEU A 261 -10.47 -17.84 -9.52
CA LEU A 261 -10.84 -18.76 -8.44
C LEU A 261 -10.77 -18.08 -7.06
N VAL A 262 -9.70 -17.34 -6.78
CA VAL A 262 -9.55 -16.57 -5.54
C VAL A 262 -10.62 -15.48 -5.43
N LEU A 263 -10.92 -14.76 -6.52
CA LEU A 263 -11.94 -13.72 -6.54
C LEU A 263 -13.33 -14.30 -6.27
N ILE A 264 -13.68 -15.45 -6.85
CA ILE A 264 -14.96 -16.15 -6.62
C ILE A 264 -15.07 -16.58 -5.16
N TYR A 265 -14.04 -17.25 -4.64
CA TYR A 265 -14.00 -17.71 -3.26
C TYR A 265 -14.11 -16.54 -2.27
N THR A 266 -13.33 -15.50 -2.47
CA THR A 266 -13.34 -14.31 -1.60
C THR A 266 -14.69 -13.60 -1.65
N SER A 267 -15.27 -13.43 -2.84
CA SER A 267 -16.58 -12.81 -3.01
C SER A 267 -17.67 -13.63 -2.33
N TRP A 268 -17.60 -14.96 -2.44
CA TRP A 268 -18.51 -15.87 -1.73
C TRP A 268 -18.39 -15.73 -0.22
N ALA A 269 -17.18 -15.71 0.32
CA ALA A 269 -16.93 -15.52 1.76
C ALA A 269 -17.50 -14.19 2.27
N TYR A 270 -17.29 -13.09 1.55
CA TYR A 270 -17.89 -11.80 1.90
C TYR A 270 -19.42 -11.81 1.83
N LYS A 271 -20.00 -12.56 0.88
CA LYS A 271 -21.45 -12.73 0.76
C LYS A 271 -22.03 -13.52 1.92
N VAL A 272 -21.38 -14.60 2.35
CA VAL A 272 -21.81 -15.42 3.51
C VAL A 272 -21.76 -14.61 4.80
N MET A 273 -20.70 -13.82 4.99
CA MET A 273 -20.56 -12.93 6.15
C MET A 273 -21.32 -11.60 5.98
N SER A 274 -22.22 -11.48 4.99
CA SER A 274 -22.98 -10.27 4.78
C SER A 274 -24.05 -10.13 5.88
N GLY A 275 -24.21 -8.92 6.40
CA GLY A 275 -25.18 -8.59 7.45
C GLY A 275 -24.67 -7.47 8.35
N LYS A 276 -25.57 -6.86 9.12
CA LYS A 276 -25.20 -5.88 10.13
C LYS A 276 -25.10 -6.55 11.50
N LEU A 277 -24.03 -6.24 12.21
CA LEU A 277 -23.84 -6.63 13.61
C LEU A 277 -24.72 -5.74 14.49
N THR A 278 -25.81 -6.31 15.00
CA THR A 278 -26.69 -5.62 15.96
C THR A 278 -26.26 -5.92 17.39
N ASN A 279 -26.55 -5.00 18.32
CA ASN A 279 -26.28 -5.21 19.74
C ASN A 279 -26.97 -6.46 20.29
N LYS A 280 -28.16 -6.78 19.79
CA LYS A 280 -28.93 -7.98 20.17
C LYS A 280 -28.18 -9.27 19.77
N MET A 281 -27.67 -9.32 18.54
CA MET A 281 -26.87 -10.45 18.03
C MET A 281 -25.59 -10.68 18.83
N ILE A 282 -24.93 -9.59 19.26
CA ILE A 282 -23.73 -9.65 20.10
C ILE A 282 -24.06 -10.21 21.49
N GLN A 283 -25.18 -9.81 22.10
CA GLN A 283 -25.61 -10.30 23.42
C GLN A 283 -26.01 -11.77 23.38
N GLU A 284 -26.79 -12.18 22.38
CA GLU A 284 -27.26 -13.56 22.22
C GLU A 284 -26.11 -14.54 21.94
N ASN A 285 -25.09 -14.12 21.19
CA ASN A 285 -23.96 -14.94 20.79
C ASN A 285 -22.66 -14.64 21.58
N SER A 286 -22.74 -13.96 22.71
CA SER A 286 -21.58 -13.52 23.48
C SER A 286 -20.59 -14.63 23.89
N LYS A 287 -21.04 -15.90 23.95
CA LYS A 287 -20.21 -17.07 24.24
C LYS A 287 -19.54 -17.68 22.99
N ASN A 288 -20.08 -17.39 21.78
CA ASN A 288 -19.61 -17.93 20.50
C ASN A 288 -18.88 -16.88 19.64
N LEU A 289 -18.98 -15.63 20.00
CA LEU A 289 -18.28 -14.51 19.37
C LEU A 289 -16.98 -14.26 20.15
N TYR A 290 -15.97 -15.11 19.93
CA TYR A 290 -14.59 -14.94 20.44
C TYR A 290 -14.45 -14.75 21.96
#